data_90d7e7d59ed6439a59f15efa8f1dab63
#
_entry.id   90d7e7d59ed6439a59f15efa8f1dab63
#
_cell.length_a   1.000
_cell.length_b   1.000
_cell.length_c   1.000
_cell.angle_alpha   90.00
_cell.angle_beta   90.00
_cell.angle_gamma   90.00
#
_symmetry.space_group_name_H-M   'P 1'
#
loop_
_entity.id
_entity.type
_entity.pdbx_description
1 polymer ?
#
loop_
_entity_poly.entity_id
_entity_poly.type
_entity_poly.pdbx_seq_one_letter_code
_entity_poly.pdbx_strand_id
1 'polypeptide(L)'
;MRLKFLEYLKSKRGAMGIGTLIIFIAMVLVAAVAASVLINTSGFLQQKASSTGKQSTEQVASGINILEIDGEHNGTNINRTAIYITPNAGSAPIDLSQAVVMISDGEKRLVAKYDPNIYYDLSNGGSLFDTVNWSGLNSSKFGIVVIQDADGSCKQDTPVIDRGDIVAIVLNTTALNMGPRSTITGSVQPEFGAPAIISFTTPATYLSDMEVVRLQ
;
A
#
# COMPACT_ATOMS: atom_id res chain seq x y z
N MET A 1 68.98 60.92 -0.69
CA MET A 1 68.03 60.45 -1.71
C MET A 1 67.74 58.94 -1.66
N ARG A 2 68.76 58.09 -1.37
CA ARG A 2 68.60 56.63 -1.34
C ARG A 2 67.70 56.05 -0.26
N LEU A 3 67.58 56.67 0.92
CA LEU A 3 66.73 56.15 2.03
C LEU A 3 65.20 56.28 1.74
N LYS A 4 64.74 57.38 1.17
CA LYS A 4 63.27 57.54 0.83
C LYS A 4 62.86 56.60 -0.29
N PHE A 5 63.77 56.21 -1.21
CA PHE A 5 63.43 55.28 -2.27
C PHE A 5 63.28 53.82 -1.76
N LEU A 6 64.12 53.44 -0.77
CA LEU A 6 64.04 52.14 -0.10
C LEU A 6 62.73 52.02 0.77
N GLU A 7 62.29 53.06 1.46
CA GLU A 7 61.01 53.12 2.20
C GLU A 7 59.85 53.03 1.26
N TYR A 8 59.85 53.70 0.12
CA TYR A 8 58.79 53.64 -0.89
C TYR A 8 58.64 52.24 -1.50
N LEU A 9 59.75 51.56 -1.79
CA LEU A 9 59.74 50.18 -2.26
C LEU A 9 59.32 49.18 -1.22
N LYS A 10 59.63 49.39 0.06
CA LYS A 10 59.20 48.58 1.18
C LYS A 10 57.70 48.71 1.43
N SER A 11 57.15 49.92 1.32
CA SER A 11 55.73 50.21 1.41
C SER A 11 54.91 49.55 0.29
N LYS A 12 55.40 49.61 -0.95
CA LYS A 12 54.70 48.96 -2.08
C LYS A 12 54.68 47.41 -1.97
N ARG A 13 55.78 46.82 -1.47
CA ARG A 13 55.81 45.36 -1.24
C ARG A 13 54.89 44.93 -0.12
N GLY A 14 54.73 45.72 0.94
CA GLY A 14 53.78 45.50 2.01
C GLY A 14 52.33 45.58 1.54
N ALA A 15 52.00 46.60 0.72
CA ALA A 15 50.68 46.75 0.14
C ALA A 15 50.29 45.65 -0.81
N MET A 16 51.23 45.11 -1.63
CA MET A 16 50.98 43.96 -2.47
C MET A 16 50.73 42.67 -1.64
N GLY A 17 51.48 42.49 -0.53
CA GLY A 17 51.29 41.35 0.36
C GLY A 17 49.91 41.36 1.06
N ILE A 18 49.46 42.53 1.50
CA ILE A 18 48.10 42.65 2.09
C ILE A 18 47.00 42.37 1.05
N GLY A 19 47.17 42.88 -0.17
CA GLY A 19 46.19 42.64 -1.24
C GLY A 19 46.05 41.17 -1.60
N THR A 20 47.19 40.44 -1.72
CA THR A 20 47.13 38.99 -1.98
C THR A 20 46.54 38.21 -0.83
N LEU A 21 46.77 38.61 0.42
CA LEU A 21 46.17 37.99 1.60
C LEU A 21 44.63 38.13 1.60
N ILE A 22 44.14 39.35 1.28
CA ILE A 22 42.69 39.59 1.20
C ILE A 22 42.06 38.77 0.12
N ILE A 23 42.67 38.67 -1.06
CA ILE A 23 42.15 37.81 -2.16
C ILE A 23 42.15 36.35 -1.75
N PHE A 24 43.20 35.89 -1.08
CA PHE A 24 43.25 34.51 -0.60
C PHE A 24 42.15 34.20 0.41
N ILE A 25 41.94 35.08 1.40
CA ILE A 25 40.84 34.91 2.37
C ILE A 25 39.48 34.91 1.66
N ALA A 26 39.26 35.82 0.71
CA ALA A 26 38.02 35.88 -0.04
C ALA A 26 37.80 34.58 -0.85
N MET A 27 38.83 34.02 -1.51
CA MET A 27 38.71 32.75 -2.21
C MET A 27 38.38 31.58 -1.28
N VAL A 28 38.99 31.53 -0.10
CA VAL A 28 38.72 30.49 0.89
C VAL A 28 37.27 30.59 1.41
N LEU A 29 36.77 31.80 1.68
CA LEU A 29 35.40 32.01 2.11
C LEU A 29 34.40 31.60 1.03
N VAL A 30 34.63 31.98 -0.22
CA VAL A 30 33.75 31.57 -1.34
C VAL A 30 33.78 30.06 -1.51
N ALA A 31 34.96 29.44 -1.45
CA ALA A 31 35.10 27.99 -1.54
C ALA A 31 34.38 27.27 -0.39
N ALA A 32 34.46 27.79 0.85
CA ALA A 32 33.79 27.23 2.00
C ALA A 32 32.27 27.30 1.87
N VAL A 33 31.73 28.43 1.40
CA VAL A 33 30.27 28.57 1.15
C VAL A 33 29.83 27.64 0.03
N ALA A 34 30.54 27.57 -1.07
CA ALA A 34 30.23 26.66 -2.17
C ALA A 34 30.25 25.20 -1.72
N ALA A 35 31.29 24.79 -0.96
CA ALA A 35 31.35 23.44 -0.39
C ALA A 35 30.17 23.14 0.55
N SER A 36 29.77 24.07 1.40
CA SER A 36 28.61 23.92 2.30
C SER A 36 27.32 23.69 1.52
N VAL A 37 27.09 24.46 0.47
CA VAL A 37 25.89 24.29 -0.39
C VAL A 37 25.91 22.93 -1.09
N LEU A 38 27.05 22.51 -1.64
CA LEU A 38 27.19 21.22 -2.28
C LEU A 38 26.96 20.05 -1.33
N ILE A 39 27.49 20.13 -0.10
CA ILE A 39 27.27 19.07 0.91
C ILE A 39 25.77 18.99 1.29
N ASN A 40 25.13 20.14 1.54
CA ASN A 40 23.72 20.16 1.88
C ASN A 40 22.83 19.65 0.75
N THR A 41 23.07 20.06 -0.49
CA THR A 41 22.31 19.59 -1.65
C THR A 41 22.55 18.11 -1.92
N SER A 42 23.78 17.62 -1.78
CA SER A 42 24.12 16.21 -1.94
C SER A 42 23.43 15.36 -0.88
N GLY A 43 23.44 15.79 0.39
CA GLY A 43 22.73 15.12 1.48
C GLY A 43 21.22 15.03 1.24
N PHE A 44 20.61 16.13 0.82
CA PHE A 44 19.20 16.16 0.45
C PHE A 44 18.88 15.20 -0.72
N LEU A 45 19.69 15.25 -1.77
CA LEU A 45 19.50 14.36 -2.93
C LEU A 45 19.66 12.89 -2.55
N GLN A 46 20.63 12.56 -1.69
CA GLN A 46 20.85 11.20 -1.20
C GLN A 46 19.65 10.70 -0.39
N GLN A 47 19.09 11.52 0.52
CA GLN A 47 17.89 11.17 1.26
C GLN A 47 16.71 10.95 0.33
N LYS A 48 16.52 11.84 -0.65
CA LYS A 48 15.44 11.73 -1.62
C LYS A 48 15.58 10.47 -2.49
N ALA A 49 16.78 10.19 -2.97
CA ALA A 49 17.05 8.97 -3.74
C ALA A 49 16.80 7.69 -2.93
N SER A 50 17.25 7.67 -1.66
CA SER A 50 17.00 6.53 -0.75
C SER A 50 15.49 6.35 -0.46
N SER A 51 14.77 7.43 -0.19
CA SER A 51 13.32 7.38 0.03
C SER A 51 12.57 6.88 -1.21
N THR A 52 12.89 7.43 -2.39
CA THR A 52 12.28 6.98 -3.66
C THR A 52 12.62 5.52 -3.96
N GLY A 53 13.87 5.11 -3.70
CA GLY A 53 14.28 3.72 -3.88
C GLY A 53 13.50 2.76 -2.99
N LYS A 54 13.31 3.10 -1.71
CA LYS A 54 12.47 2.31 -0.78
C LYS A 54 11.04 2.22 -1.26
N GLN A 55 10.40 3.35 -1.58
CA GLN A 55 9.02 3.40 -2.07
C GLN A 55 8.84 2.56 -3.35
N SER A 56 9.77 2.65 -4.29
CA SER A 56 9.72 1.85 -5.51
C SER A 56 9.85 0.34 -5.22
N THR A 57 10.70 -0.04 -4.28
CA THR A 57 10.87 -1.45 -3.88
C THR A 57 9.61 -1.95 -3.17
N GLU A 58 9.06 -1.18 -2.25
CA GLU A 58 7.81 -1.50 -1.56
C GLU A 58 6.65 -1.65 -2.55
N GLN A 59 6.53 -0.77 -3.53
CA GLN A 59 5.47 -0.81 -4.53
C GLN A 59 5.54 -2.06 -5.43
N VAL A 60 6.73 -2.57 -5.71
CA VAL A 60 6.92 -3.76 -6.53
C VAL A 60 6.85 -5.05 -5.72
N ALA A 61 7.37 -5.03 -4.49
CA ALA A 61 7.41 -6.21 -3.62
C ALA A 61 6.09 -6.48 -2.91
N SER A 62 5.32 -5.42 -2.62
CA SER A 62 4.05 -5.53 -1.90
C SER A 62 2.90 -5.96 -2.82
N GLY A 63 1.95 -6.65 -2.25
CA GLY A 63 0.74 -7.07 -2.93
C GLY A 63 -0.11 -7.98 -2.06
N ILE A 64 -1.30 -8.26 -2.54
CA ILE A 64 -2.26 -9.15 -1.90
C ILE A 64 -2.34 -10.45 -2.70
N ASN A 65 -2.34 -11.58 -2.01
CA ASN A 65 -2.61 -12.90 -2.56
C ASN A 65 -3.98 -13.39 -2.10
N ILE A 66 -4.75 -13.97 -3.00
CA ILE A 66 -6.01 -14.64 -2.69
C ILE A 66 -5.68 -16.11 -2.40
N LEU A 67 -6.09 -16.58 -1.22
CA LEU A 67 -5.96 -17.98 -0.82
C LEU A 67 -7.12 -18.80 -1.32
N GLU A 68 -8.34 -18.29 -1.15
CA GLU A 68 -9.57 -19.00 -1.45
C GLU A 68 -10.71 -17.99 -1.63
N ILE A 69 -11.72 -18.37 -2.38
CA ILE A 69 -12.96 -17.60 -2.51
C ILE A 69 -14.14 -18.55 -2.26
N ASP A 70 -14.95 -18.24 -1.27
CA ASP A 70 -16.16 -18.96 -0.94
C ASP A 70 -17.40 -18.15 -1.27
N GLY A 71 -18.44 -18.81 -1.72
CA GLY A 71 -19.73 -18.21 -1.99
C GLY A 71 -20.86 -18.95 -1.27
N GLU A 72 -21.74 -18.23 -0.63
CA GLU A 72 -23.00 -18.75 -0.10
C GLU A 72 -24.11 -18.51 -1.09
N HIS A 73 -24.87 -19.56 -1.42
CA HIS A 73 -25.94 -19.53 -2.41
C HIS A 73 -27.32 -19.79 -1.77
N ASN A 74 -28.35 -19.25 -2.41
CA ASN A 74 -29.75 -19.47 -2.01
C ASN A 74 -30.46 -20.57 -2.82
N GLY A 75 -29.71 -21.47 -3.44
CA GLY A 75 -30.21 -22.51 -4.36
C GLY A 75 -30.30 -22.07 -5.83
N THR A 76 -30.25 -20.78 -6.12
CA THR A 76 -30.33 -20.24 -7.50
C THR A 76 -29.10 -19.39 -7.85
N ASN A 77 -28.70 -18.50 -6.96
CA ASN A 77 -27.61 -17.56 -7.16
C ASN A 77 -26.71 -17.48 -5.92
N ILE A 78 -25.47 -17.10 -6.12
CA ILE A 78 -24.56 -16.74 -5.02
C ILE A 78 -24.84 -15.30 -4.61
N ASN A 79 -25.22 -15.13 -3.36
CA ASN A 79 -25.61 -13.84 -2.80
C ASN A 79 -24.55 -13.22 -1.92
N ARG A 80 -23.71 -14.05 -1.31
CA ARG A 80 -22.68 -13.65 -0.35
C ARG A 80 -21.36 -14.28 -0.75
N THR A 81 -20.30 -13.49 -0.72
CA THR A 81 -18.97 -13.96 -1.12
C THR A 81 -17.96 -13.55 -0.06
N ALA A 82 -17.10 -14.49 0.30
CA ALA A 82 -15.96 -14.27 1.17
C ALA A 82 -14.67 -14.54 0.38
N ILE A 83 -13.77 -13.57 0.37
CA ILE A 83 -12.46 -13.64 -0.31
C ILE A 83 -11.38 -13.67 0.75
N TYR A 84 -10.72 -14.80 0.92
CA TYR A 84 -9.63 -14.96 1.87
C TYR A 84 -8.34 -14.44 1.27
N ILE A 85 -7.75 -13.48 1.92
CA ILE A 85 -6.55 -12.78 1.47
C ILE A 85 -5.43 -12.86 2.50
N THR A 86 -4.21 -12.80 2.00
CA THR A 86 -2.98 -12.66 2.79
C THR A 86 -2.01 -11.76 2.03
N PRO A 87 -1.14 -10.99 2.71
CA PRO A 87 -0.11 -10.23 2.01
C PRO A 87 0.93 -11.14 1.39
N ASN A 88 1.52 -10.71 0.28
CA ASN A 88 2.63 -11.41 -0.36
C ASN A 88 3.86 -11.48 0.57
N ALA A 89 4.66 -12.52 0.39
CA ALA A 89 5.91 -12.66 1.13
C ALA A 89 6.85 -11.46 0.84
N GLY A 90 7.26 -10.76 1.88
CA GLY A 90 8.10 -9.56 1.76
C GLY A 90 7.31 -8.25 1.51
N SER A 91 5.99 -8.31 1.54
CA SER A 91 5.14 -7.12 1.52
C SER A 91 5.38 -6.26 2.76
N ALA A 92 5.33 -4.93 2.57
CA ALA A 92 5.11 -4.00 3.67
C ALA A 92 3.67 -4.15 4.19
N PRO A 93 3.37 -3.73 5.44
CA PRO A 93 2.01 -3.71 5.96
C PRO A 93 1.05 -2.96 5.04
N ILE A 94 -0.11 -3.56 4.74
CA ILE A 94 -1.10 -3.01 3.80
C ILE A 94 -2.35 -2.58 4.56
N ASP A 95 -2.75 -1.33 4.39
CA ASP A 95 -4.00 -0.81 4.96
C ASP A 95 -5.19 -1.15 4.04
N LEU A 96 -6.10 -1.99 4.55
CA LEU A 96 -7.30 -2.40 3.82
C LEU A 96 -8.41 -1.33 3.84
N SER A 97 -8.30 -0.29 4.67
CA SER A 97 -9.28 0.80 4.68
C SER A 97 -9.30 1.57 3.37
N GLN A 98 -8.14 1.62 2.68
CA GLN A 98 -7.96 2.26 1.38
C GLN A 98 -8.15 1.29 0.19
N ALA A 99 -8.32 0.00 0.48
CA ALA A 99 -8.50 -1.00 -0.56
C ALA A 99 -9.84 -0.84 -1.30
N VAL A 100 -9.84 -1.22 -2.56
CA VAL A 100 -11.04 -1.23 -3.40
C VAL A 100 -11.19 -2.63 -4.00
N VAL A 101 -12.37 -3.21 -3.83
CA VAL A 101 -12.71 -4.50 -4.43
C VAL A 101 -13.60 -4.27 -5.65
N MET A 102 -13.21 -4.83 -6.77
CA MET A 102 -13.96 -4.77 -8.02
C MET A 102 -14.30 -6.18 -8.46
N ILE A 103 -15.59 -6.46 -8.70
CA ILE A 103 -16.07 -7.75 -9.21
C ILE A 103 -17.06 -7.49 -10.34
N SER A 104 -16.99 -8.29 -11.40
CA SER A 104 -17.87 -8.18 -12.56
C SER A 104 -18.25 -9.56 -13.10
N ASP A 105 -19.48 -9.67 -13.58
CA ASP A 105 -20.02 -10.83 -14.31
C ASP A 105 -19.94 -10.66 -15.84
N GLY A 106 -19.29 -9.57 -16.32
CA GLY A 106 -19.23 -9.20 -17.73
C GLY A 106 -20.32 -8.22 -18.16
N GLU A 107 -21.46 -8.20 -17.52
CA GLU A 107 -22.56 -7.23 -17.78
C GLU A 107 -22.59 -6.12 -16.72
N LYS A 108 -22.45 -6.50 -15.47
CA LYS A 108 -22.45 -5.58 -14.33
C LYS A 108 -21.11 -5.57 -13.63
N ARG A 109 -20.79 -4.44 -13.02
CA ARG A 109 -19.61 -4.28 -12.19
C ARG A 109 -19.99 -3.75 -10.82
N LEU A 110 -19.52 -4.41 -9.80
CA LEU A 110 -19.62 -4.00 -8.40
C LEU A 110 -18.26 -3.43 -7.98
N VAL A 111 -18.29 -2.26 -7.35
CA VAL A 111 -17.13 -1.62 -6.75
C VAL A 111 -17.43 -1.38 -5.29
N ALA A 112 -16.68 -2.02 -4.42
CA ALA A 112 -16.89 -1.96 -2.97
C ALA A 112 -15.70 -1.31 -2.27
N LYS A 113 -15.99 -0.52 -1.23
CA LYS A 113 -15.02 0.09 -0.32
C LYS A 113 -15.27 -0.41 1.10
N TYR A 114 -14.27 -0.31 1.95
CA TYR A 114 -14.37 -0.73 3.34
C TYR A 114 -15.47 0.00 4.12
N ASP A 115 -16.23 -0.77 4.93
CA ASP A 115 -17.17 -0.25 5.92
C ASP A 115 -16.72 -0.66 7.33
N PRO A 116 -16.27 0.29 8.18
CA PRO A 116 -15.85 -0.02 9.55
C PRO A 116 -16.93 -0.64 10.43
N ASN A 117 -18.21 -0.47 10.07
CA ASN A 117 -19.31 -1.06 10.85
C ASN A 117 -19.42 -2.59 10.67
N ILE A 118 -18.73 -3.15 9.68
CA ILE A 118 -18.75 -4.58 9.37
C ILE A 118 -17.33 -5.13 9.54
N TYR A 119 -16.96 -5.26 10.79
CA TYR A 119 -15.68 -5.81 11.22
C TYR A 119 -15.94 -6.89 12.27
N TYR A 120 -15.36 -8.06 12.10
CA TYR A 120 -15.49 -9.20 12.99
C TYR A 120 -14.13 -9.86 13.20
N ASP A 121 -13.92 -10.38 14.41
CA ASP A 121 -12.73 -11.17 14.75
C ASP A 121 -13.15 -12.62 15.02
N LEU A 122 -12.71 -13.51 14.15
CA LEU A 122 -12.93 -14.96 14.23
C LEU A 122 -11.64 -15.72 14.52
N SER A 123 -10.60 -15.08 15.03
CA SER A 123 -9.33 -15.72 15.41
C SER A 123 -9.51 -16.84 16.46
N ASN A 124 -10.57 -16.77 17.24
CA ASN A 124 -10.94 -17.81 18.22
C ASN A 124 -11.87 -18.90 17.63
N GLY A 125 -12.15 -18.88 16.35
CA GLY A 125 -13.03 -19.81 15.65
C GLY A 125 -14.46 -19.33 15.54
N GLY A 126 -15.20 -19.90 14.60
CA GLY A 126 -16.61 -19.57 14.30
C GLY A 126 -16.92 -19.80 12.83
N SER A 127 -18.19 -19.69 12.45
CA SER A 127 -18.63 -19.70 11.06
C SER A 127 -18.67 -18.26 10.54
N LEU A 128 -17.97 -17.98 9.44
CA LEU A 128 -17.92 -16.65 8.85
C LEU A 128 -19.31 -16.20 8.39
N PHE A 129 -20.03 -17.06 7.66
CA PHE A 129 -21.32 -16.71 7.07
C PHE A 129 -22.42 -16.52 8.12
N ASP A 130 -22.35 -17.21 9.28
CA ASP A 130 -23.31 -17.06 10.38
C ASP A 130 -23.04 -15.84 11.26
N THR A 131 -21.76 -15.45 11.39
CA THR A 131 -21.35 -14.37 12.30
C THR A 131 -21.56 -12.99 11.68
N VAL A 132 -21.37 -12.86 10.37
CA VAL A 132 -21.45 -11.57 9.67
C VAL A 132 -22.90 -11.09 9.55
N ASN A 133 -23.16 -9.83 9.89
CA ASN A 133 -24.43 -9.18 9.65
C ASN A 133 -24.57 -8.75 8.19
N TRP A 134 -25.01 -9.66 7.34
CA TRP A 134 -25.19 -9.43 5.90
C TRP A 134 -26.28 -8.39 5.56
N SER A 135 -27.24 -8.18 6.44
CA SER A 135 -28.29 -7.18 6.21
C SER A 135 -27.77 -5.75 6.25
N GLY A 136 -26.68 -5.51 6.97
CA GLY A 136 -25.99 -4.21 7.00
C GLY A 136 -25.05 -3.97 5.82
N LEU A 137 -24.70 -5.03 5.06
CA LEU A 137 -23.72 -4.98 3.99
C LEU A 137 -24.38 -4.61 2.66
N ASN A 138 -24.12 -3.40 2.19
CA ASN A 138 -24.57 -2.93 0.90
C ASN A 138 -23.62 -3.40 -0.22
N SER A 139 -24.12 -3.52 -1.45
CA SER A 139 -23.33 -3.94 -2.63
C SER A 139 -22.12 -3.03 -2.96
N SER A 140 -22.11 -1.78 -2.47
CA SER A 140 -20.99 -0.85 -2.67
C SER A 140 -19.95 -0.84 -1.54
N LYS A 141 -20.13 -1.72 -0.56
CA LYS A 141 -19.28 -1.79 0.63
C LYS A 141 -18.81 -3.21 0.87
N PHE A 142 -17.65 -3.37 1.49
CA PHE A 142 -17.18 -4.65 1.98
C PHE A 142 -16.85 -4.58 3.46
N GLY A 143 -16.99 -5.70 4.14
CA GLY A 143 -16.58 -5.90 5.51
C GLY A 143 -15.29 -6.69 5.60
N ILE A 144 -14.68 -6.68 6.76
CA ILE A 144 -13.47 -7.44 7.09
C ILE A 144 -13.77 -8.41 8.21
N VAL A 145 -13.34 -9.64 8.03
CA VAL A 145 -13.38 -10.69 9.04
C VAL A 145 -11.96 -11.20 9.25
N VAL A 146 -11.42 -11.00 10.43
CA VAL A 146 -10.09 -11.46 10.81
C VAL A 146 -10.15 -12.95 11.13
N ILE A 147 -9.36 -13.75 10.42
CA ILE A 147 -9.24 -15.19 10.63
C ILE A 147 -7.98 -15.50 11.47
N GLN A 148 -6.88 -14.86 11.11
CA GLN A 148 -5.61 -14.98 11.79
C GLN A 148 -4.91 -13.61 11.79
N ASP A 149 -4.55 -13.17 12.98
CA ASP A 149 -3.81 -11.94 13.22
C ASP A 149 -2.93 -12.18 14.46
N ALA A 150 -1.63 -12.25 14.26
CA ALA A 150 -0.70 -12.65 15.30
C ALA A 150 -0.25 -11.47 16.19
N ASP A 151 -0.22 -10.27 15.65
CA ASP A 151 0.28 -9.08 16.34
C ASP A 151 -0.81 -8.07 16.72
N GLY A 152 -2.06 -8.29 16.29
CA GLY A 152 -3.19 -7.41 16.56
C GLY A 152 -3.15 -6.11 15.75
N SER A 153 -2.55 -6.15 14.54
CA SER A 153 -2.46 -5.01 13.63
C SER A 153 -3.77 -4.70 12.92
N CYS A 154 -4.58 -5.72 12.64
CA CYS A 154 -5.85 -5.60 11.95
C CYS A 154 -6.97 -5.18 12.93
N LYS A 155 -7.27 -3.89 12.97
CA LYS A 155 -8.32 -3.32 13.83
C LYS A 155 -9.43 -2.70 13.02
N GLN A 156 -10.61 -2.55 13.63
CA GLN A 156 -11.79 -1.99 12.99
C GLN A 156 -11.55 -0.63 12.31
N ASP A 157 -10.86 0.29 12.97
CA ASP A 157 -10.61 1.63 12.42
C ASP A 157 -9.34 1.69 11.53
N THR A 158 -8.42 0.76 11.74
CA THR A 158 -7.16 0.67 11.01
C THR A 158 -6.87 -0.78 10.67
N PRO A 159 -7.56 -1.35 9.67
CA PRO A 159 -7.40 -2.75 9.28
C PRO A 159 -6.12 -2.93 8.45
N VAL A 160 -5.00 -3.04 9.12
CA VAL A 160 -3.69 -3.27 8.51
C VAL A 160 -3.39 -4.76 8.56
N ILE A 161 -3.00 -5.31 7.44
CA ILE A 161 -2.55 -6.71 7.33
C ILE A 161 -1.05 -6.76 7.09
N ASP A 162 -0.39 -7.66 7.76
CA ASP A 162 1.03 -7.90 7.59
C ASP A 162 1.37 -9.40 7.46
N ARG A 163 2.65 -9.72 7.64
CA ARG A 163 3.16 -11.06 7.40
C ARG A 163 2.56 -12.08 8.35
N GLY A 164 1.78 -13.00 7.80
CA GLY A 164 1.19 -14.13 8.54
C GLY A 164 -0.27 -13.94 8.84
N ASP A 165 -0.85 -12.78 8.48
CA ASP A 165 -2.26 -12.52 8.66
C ASP A 165 -3.08 -13.14 7.54
N ILE A 166 -4.26 -13.60 7.92
CA ILE A 166 -5.29 -14.10 7.01
C ILE A 166 -6.58 -13.38 7.37
N VAL A 167 -7.12 -12.70 6.38
CA VAL A 167 -8.34 -11.90 6.53
C VAL A 167 -9.31 -12.26 5.41
N ALA A 168 -10.59 -12.37 5.74
CA ALA A 168 -11.63 -12.54 4.74
C ALA A 168 -12.32 -11.20 4.45
N ILE A 169 -12.35 -10.81 3.19
CA ILE A 169 -13.16 -9.71 2.69
C ILE A 169 -14.55 -10.26 2.38
N VAL A 170 -15.57 -9.71 3.02
CA VAL A 170 -16.97 -10.13 2.84
C VAL A 170 -17.75 -9.14 2.00
N LEU A 171 -18.48 -9.65 1.01
CA LEU A 171 -19.21 -8.87 0.01
C LEU A 171 -20.65 -9.38 -0.16
N ASN A 172 -21.58 -8.46 -0.27
CA ASN A 172 -22.93 -8.76 -0.72
C ASN A 172 -22.99 -8.68 -2.25
N THR A 173 -23.01 -9.84 -2.88
CA THR A 173 -22.97 -10.00 -4.34
C THR A 173 -24.34 -10.24 -4.97
N THR A 174 -25.42 -10.04 -4.22
CA THR A 174 -26.81 -10.20 -4.70
C THR A 174 -27.10 -9.38 -5.97
N ALA A 175 -26.48 -8.20 -6.11
CA ALA A 175 -26.67 -7.33 -7.27
C ALA A 175 -26.12 -7.89 -8.59
N LEU A 176 -25.15 -8.81 -8.51
CA LEU A 176 -24.54 -9.47 -9.68
C LEU A 176 -25.35 -10.67 -10.17
N ASN A 177 -26.29 -11.20 -9.34
CA ASN A 177 -27.08 -12.39 -9.69
C ASN A 177 -26.23 -13.56 -10.21
N MET A 178 -25.16 -13.93 -9.49
CA MET A 178 -24.22 -14.97 -9.93
C MET A 178 -24.92 -16.34 -10.02
N GLY A 179 -25.51 -16.62 -11.18
CA GLY A 179 -26.14 -17.89 -11.48
C GLY A 179 -25.14 -19.01 -11.77
N PRO A 180 -25.62 -20.24 -12.05
CA PRO A 180 -24.76 -21.34 -12.45
C PRO A 180 -24.02 -21.05 -13.76
N ARG A 181 -22.75 -21.52 -13.85
CA ARG A 181 -21.86 -21.34 -15.01
C ARG A 181 -21.56 -19.89 -15.40
N SER A 182 -21.71 -18.95 -14.47
CA SER A 182 -21.31 -17.56 -14.69
C SER A 182 -19.81 -17.40 -14.48
N THR A 183 -19.15 -16.71 -15.39
CA THR A 183 -17.72 -16.37 -15.25
C THR A 183 -17.61 -15.02 -14.57
N ILE A 184 -16.95 -15.01 -13.44
CA ILE A 184 -16.75 -13.82 -12.60
C ILE A 184 -15.29 -13.43 -12.68
N THR A 185 -15.06 -12.14 -12.92
CA THR A 185 -13.73 -11.55 -12.94
C THR A 185 -13.67 -10.32 -12.04
N GLY A 186 -12.52 -10.07 -11.48
CA GLY A 186 -12.37 -8.93 -10.59
C GLY A 186 -10.96 -8.74 -10.08
N SER A 187 -10.82 -7.84 -9.15
CA SER A 187 -9.54 -7.61 -8.45
C SER A 187 -9.76 -6.96 -7.10
N VAL A 188 -8.88 -7.27 -6.17
CA VAL A 188 -8.71 -6.53 -4.91
C VAL A 188 -7.51 -5.60 -5.11
N GLN A 189 -7.76 -4.30 -5.15
CA GLN A 189 -6.75 -3.27 -5.34
C GLN A 189 -6.37 -2.68 -3.98
N PRO A 190 -5.16 -2.92 -3.47
CA PRO A 190 -4.66 -2.24 -2.27
C PRO A 190 -4.27 -0.79 -2.55
N GLU A 191 -3.94 -0.03 -1.51
CA GLU A 191 -3.42 1.33 -1.62
C GLU A 191 -2.13 1.37 -2.46
N PHE A 192 -1.24 0.40 -2.25
CA PHE A 192 0.01 0.24 -2.99
C PHE A 192 0.31 -1.24 -3.23
N GLY A 193 1.12 -1.53 -4.23
CA GLY A 193 1.53 -2.88 -4.59
C GLY A 193 0.66 -3.53 -5.67
N ALA A 194 0.87 -4.82 -5.87
CA ALA A 194 0.18 -5.59 -6.89
C ALA A 194 -1.25 -5.94 -6.46
N PRO A 195 -2.27 -5.77 -7.36
CA PRO A 195 -3.62 -6.20 -7.08
C PRO A 195 -3.72 -7.72 -7.07
N ALA A 196 -4.61 -8.24 -6.24
CA ALA A 196 -5.02 -9.64 -6.30
C ALA A 196 -6.11 -9.82 -7.37
N ILE A 197 -5.97 -10.83 -8.21
CA ILE A 197 -6.88 -11.09 -9.33
C ILE A 197 -7.90 -12.14 -8.92
N ILE A 198 -9.17 -11.84 -9.15
CA ILE A 198 -10.32 -12.72 -8.98
C ILE A 198 -10.71 -13.24 -10.36
N SER A 199 -10.74 -14.57 -10.55
CA SER A 199 -11.20 -15.17 -11.80
C SER A 199 -11.69 -16.58 -11.54
N PHE A 200 -13.00 -16.77 -11.53
CA PHE A 200 -13.60 -18.08 -11.33
C PHE A 200 -14.88 -18.25 -12.16
N THR A 201 -15.30 -19.48 -12.30
CA THR A 201 -16.59 -19.82 -12.91
C THR A 201 -17.42 -20.55 -11.87
N THR A 202 -18.67 -20.09 -11.67
CA THR A 202 -19.59 -20.71 -10.72
C THR A 202 -19.93 -22.15 -11.13
N PRO A 203 -20.24 -23.04 -10.18
CA PRO A 203 -20.65 -24.42 -10.47
C PRO A 203 -21.82 -24.51 -11.43
N ALA A 204 -21.95 -25.68 -12.07
CA ALA A 204 -23.06 -25.93 -12.99
C ALA A 204 -24.43 -26.02 -12.32
N THR A 205 -24.45 -26.41 -11.04
CA THR A 205 -25.67 -26.53 -10.21
C THR A 205 -25.32 -26.23 -8.77
N TYR A 206 -26.24 -25.65 -8.02
CA TYR A 206 -26.15 -25.49 -6.58
C TYR A 206 -26.94 -26.62 -5.89
N LEU A 207 -26.26 -27.37 -5.01
CA LEU A 207 -26.86 -28.47 -4.28
C LEU A 207 -27.54 -27.93 -3.01
N SER A 208 -28.76 -28.35 -2.76
CA SER A 208 -29.51 -27.92 -1.57
C SER A 208 -28.89 -28.31 -0.23
N ASP A 209 -27.97 -29.29 -0.22
CA ASP A 209 -27.32 -29.78 0.98
C ASP A 209 -25.99 -29.04 1.28
N MET A 210 -25.52 -28.20 0.38
CA MET A 210 -24.32 -27.39 0.53
C MET A 210 -24.67 -25.92 0.41
N GLU A 211 -24.67 -25.19 1.51
CA GLU A 211 -24.98 -23.77 1.55
C GLU A 211 -23.81 -22.89 1.06
N VAL A 212 -22.59 -23.35 1.33
CA VAL A 212 -21.34 -22.67 0.95
C VAL A 212 -20.58 -23.50 -0.09
N VAL A 213 -20.10 -22.84 -1.13
CA VAL A 213 -19.36 -23.44 -2.25
C VAL A 213 -18.05 -22.72 -2.45
N ARG A 214 -16.97 -23.49 -2.57
CA ARG A 214 -15.66 -22.98 -2.94
C ARG A 214 -15.65 -22.60 -4.42
N LEU A 215 -15.18 -21.40 -4.73
CA LEU A 215 -15.22 -20.82 -6.08
C LEU A 215 -13.82 -20.73 -6.72
N GLN A 216 -12.80 -20.41 -5.92
CA GLN A 216 -11.40 -20.30 -6.35
C GLN A 216 -10.46 -20.86 -5.30
#